data_3741e1f98897f8fbce3fbe13692df523
#
_entry.id   3741e1f98897f8fbce3fbe13692df523
#
_cell.length_a   1.000
_cell.length_b   1.000
_cell.length_c   1.000
_cell.angle_alpha   90.00
_cell.angle_beta   90.00
_cell.angle_gamma   90.00
#
_symmetry.space_group_name_H-M   'P 1'
#
loop_
_entity.id
_entity.type
_entity.pdbx_description
1 polymer ?
#
loop_
_entity_poly.entity_id
_entity_poly.type
_entity_poly.pdbx_seq_one_letter_code
_entity_poly.pdbx_strand_id
1 'polypeptide(L)'
;SLGFSLDDIKNRLMPLDTPAEVANVIEEQAVAVQKKIRELSESLKALRALRDEVLQIQSVNFKKYADIIANLKMNNNFYWLIKHFDDKTLDYIRGRFDKNSGIAFIQTFDKLQNEAVSLQKNGISADSERGQAFAKAYWDMITEFTGGDMSLLSDLVQFGQSNDLDPEWKEKQTAAAAFIGPALDVYLSKS
;
A
#
# COMPACT_ATOMS: atom_id res chain seq x y z
N SER A 1 -16.50 1.35 -19.05
CA SER A 1 -17.19 2.56 -18.58
C SER A 1 -16.14 3.59 -18.15
N LEU A 2 -16.36 4.85 -18.46
CA LEU A 2 -15.48 5.98 -18.10
C LEU A 2 -15.55 6.36 -16.60
N GLY A 3 -16.11 5.50 -15.75
CA GLY A 3 -16.14 5.70 -14.29
C GLY A 3 -17.43 6.26 -13.72
N PHE A 4 -18.32 6.81 -14.56
CA PHE A 4 -19.65 7.25 -14.15
C PHE A 4 -20.75 6.44 -14.84
N SER A 5 -21.83 6.18 -14.11
CA SER A 5 -23.07 5.72 -14.73
C SER A 5 -23.70 6.87 -15.53
N LEU A 6 -24.59 6.54 -16.49
CA LEU A 6 -25.36 7.56 -17.21
C LEU A 6 -26.19 8.42 -16.23
N ASP A 7 -26.65 7.84 -15.13
CA ASP A 7 -27.41 8.56 -14.11
C ASP A 7 -26.53 9.53 -13.30
N ASP A 8 -25.27 9.15 -13.00
CA ASP A 8 -24.32 10.07 -12.35
C ASP A 8 -24.02 11.28 -13.24
N ILE A 9 -23.81 11.06 -14.54
CA ILE A 9 -23.57 12.12 -15.52
C ILE A 9 -24.80 13.04 -15.59
N LYS A 10 -25.99 12.46 -15.71
CA LYS A 10 -27.24 13.20 -15.77
C LYS A 10 -27.49 14.03 -14.52
N ASN A 11 -27.32 13.43 -13.33
CA ASN A 11 -27.55 14.10 -12.05
C ASN A 11 -26.54 15.21 -11.77
N ARG A 12 -25.32 15.11 -12.29
CA ARG A 12 -24.28 16.14 -12.13
C ARG A 12 -24.36 17.25 -13.17
N LEU A 13 -24.80 16.96 -14.41
CA LEU A 13 -24.85 17.94 -15.48
C LEU A 13 -26.16 18.69 -15.54
N MET A 14 -27.30 18.07 -15.17
CA MET A 14 -28.61 18.72 -15.24
C MET A 14 -28.79 19.97 -14.35
N PRO A 15 -28.16 20.07 -13.17
CA PRO A 15 -28.26 21.27 -12.35
C PRO A 15 -27.27 22.38 -12.70
N LEU A 16 -26.47 22.24 -13.78
CA LEU A 16 -25.44 23.20 -14.14
C LEU A 16 -26.02 24.24 -15.15
N ASP A 17 -25.91 25.50 -14.81
CA ASP A 17 -26.51 26.59 -15.57
C ASP A 17 -25.50 27.32 -16.50
N THR A 18 -24.19 27.06 -16.31
CA THR A 18 -23.15 27.77 -17.08
C THR A 18 -22.22 26.83 -17.83
N PRO A 19 -21.70 27.24 -19.00
CA PRO A 19 -20.67 26.47 -19.72
C PRO A 19 -19.41 26.23 -18.90
N ALA A 20 -19.06 27.11 -17.99
CA ALA A 20 -17.89 26.98 -17.13
C ALA A 20 -18.07 25.84 -16.10
N GLU A 21 -19.24 25.70 -15.51
CA GLU A 21 -19.55 24.59 -14.59
C GLU A 21 -19.51 23.25 -15.31
N VAL A 22 -20.08 23.17 -16.51
CA VAL A 22 -20.01 21.96 -17.35
C VAL A 22 -18.56 21.62 -17.70
N ALA A 23 -17.75 22.62 -18.08
CA ALA A 23 -16.34 22.42 -18.39
C ALA A 23 -15.55 21.90 -17.18
N ASN A 24 -15.82 22.39 -15.97
CA ASN A 24 -15.19 21.90 -14.74
C ASN A 24 -15.52 20.43 -14.46
N VAL A 25 -16.79 20.02 -14.61
CA VAL A 25 -17.18 18.61 -14.45
C VAL A 25 -16.51 17.71 -15.48
N ILE A 26 -16.37 18.17 -16.72
CA ILE A 26 -15.67 17.42 -17.77
C ILE A 26 -14.18 17.30 -17.42
N GLU A 27 -13.55 18.36 -16.92
CA GLU A 27 -12.15 18.33 -16.49
C GLU A 27 -11.93 17.38 -15.30
N GLU A 28 -12.80 17.38 -14.30
CA GLU A 28 -12.75 16.40 -13.21
C GLU A 28 -12.80 14.95 -13.73
N GLN A 29 -13.61 14.71 -14.78
CA GLN A 29 -13.67 13.41 -15.44
C GLN A 29 -12.37 13.09 -16.17
N ALA A 30 -11.79 14.04 -16.88
CA ALA A 30 -10.51 13.86 -17.56
C ALA A 30 -9.40 13.49 -16.56
N VAL A 31 -9.35 14.16 -15.40
CA VAL A 31 -8.40 13.85 -14.31
C VAL A 31 -8.64 12.43 -13.78
N ALA A 32 -9.89 12.03 -13.54
CA ALA A 32 -10.22 10.69 -13.07
C ALA A 32 -9.81 9.59 -14.07
N VAL A 33 -10.07 9.82 -15.37
CA VAL A 33 -9.64 8.92 -16.46
C VAL A 33 -8.12 8.87 -16.55
N GLN A 34 -7.42 9.98 -16.43
CA GLN A 34 -5.96 10.05 -16.44
C GLN A 34 -5.34 9.26 -15.27
N LYS A 35 -5.95 9.34 -14.08
CA LYS A 35 -5.56 8.51 -12.94
C LYS A 35 -5.71 7.03 -13.27
N LYS A 36 -6.83 6.62 -13.83
CA LYS A 36 -7.10 5.22 -14.22
C LYS A 36 -6.14 4.72 -15.30
N ILE A 37 -5.76 5.56 -16.25
CA ILE A 37 -4.73 5.22 -17.25
C ILE A 37 -3.39 4.95 -16.58
N ARG A 38 -2.98 5.76 -15.60
CA ARG A 38 -1.74 5.52 -14.84
C ARG A 38 -1.80 4.19 -14.11
N GLU A 39 -2.87 3.92 -13.36
CA GLU A 39 -3.06 2.67 -12.62
C GLU A 39 -3.01 1.42 -13.54
N LEU A 40 -3.69 1.50 -14.70
CA LEU A 40 -3.65 0.42 -15.69
C LEU A 40 -2.27 0.26 -16.35
N SER A 41 -1.56 1.36 -16.57
CA SER A 41 -0.20 1.32 -17.12
C SER A 41 0.78 0.66 -16.15
N GLU A 42 0.68 0.94 -14.85
CA GLU A 42 1.47 0.28 -13.82
C GLU A 42 1.15 -1.23 -13.74
N SER A 43 -0.14 -1.58 -13.77
CA SER A 43 -0.56 -2.98 -13.80
C SER A 43 -0.03 -3.72 -15.04
N LEU A 44 -0.04 -3.07 -16.21
CA LEU A 44 0.50 -3.65 -17.43
C LEU A 44 2.01 -3.87 -17.34
N LYS A 45 2.75 -2.90 -16.77
CA LYS A 45 4.19 -3.00 -16.53
C LYS A 45 4.50 -4.18 -15.59
N ALA A 46 3.74 -4.30 -14.49
CA ALA A 46 3.90 -5.38 -13.53
C ALA A 46 3.61 -6.77 -14.15
N LEU A 47 2.56 -6.90 -14.97
CA LEU A 47 2.26 -8.15 -15.67
C LEU A 47 3.35 -8.53 -16.67
N ARG A 48 3.95 -7.56 -17.35
CA ARG A 48 5.08 -7.83 -18.27
C ARG A 48 6.32 -8.30 -17.53
N ALA A 49 6.66 -7.65 -16.41
CA ALA A 49 7.77 -8.06 -15.55
C ALA A 49 7.54 -9.47 -15.00
N LEU A 50 6.33 -9.78 -14.55
CA LEU A 50 5.95 -11.11 -14.08
C LEU A 50 6.08 -12.19 -15.18
N ARG A 51 5.68 -11.87 -16.41
CA ARG A 51 5.86 -12.76 -17.57
C ARG A 51 7.33 -13.07 -17.82
N ASP A 52 8.17 -12.03 -17.80
CA ASP A 52 9.60 -12.17 -18.09
C ASP A 52 10.30 -12.98 -16.98
N GLU A 53 9.87 -12.81 -15.73
CA GLU A 53 10.32 -13.63 -14.59
C GLU A 53 9.93 -15.09 -14.76
N VAL A 54 8.67 -15.39 -15.09
CA VAL A 54 8.18 -16.76 -15.29
C VAL A 54 8.95 -17.49 -16.41
N LEU A 55 9.36 -16.78 -17.45
CA LEU A 55 10.14 -17.35 -18.55
C LEU A 55 11.59 -17.73 -18.15
N GLN A 56 12.09 -17.18 -17.04
CA GLN A 56 13.45 -17.42 -16.55
C GLN A 56 13.54 -18.51 -15.49
N ILE A 57 12.41 -18.89 -14.87
CA ILE A 57 12.38 -19.87 -13.78
C ILE A 57 12.12 -21.29 -14.31
N GLN A 58 12.76 -22.28 -13.67
CA GLN A 58 12.60 -23.70 -14.03
C GLN A 58 11.36 -24.34 -13.40
N SER A 59 10.78 -23.72 -12.40
CA SER A 59 9.64 -24.25 -11.62
C SER A 59 8.67 -23.14 -11.27
N VAL A 60 7.37 -23.33 -11.54
CA VAL A 60 6.33 -22.32 -11.35
C VAL A 60 5.42 -22.70 -10.20
N ASN A 61 5.32 -21.83 -9.19
CA ASN A 61 4.27 -21.92 -8.17
C ASN A 61 2.98 -21.27 -8.71
N PHE A 62 2.13 -22.08 -9.36
CA PHE A 62 0.90 -21.60 -9.99
C PHE A 62 -0.04 -20.87 -9.01
N LYS A 63 -0.10 -21.29 -7.73
CA LYS A 63 -0.95 -20.64 -6.71
C LYS A 63 -0.48 -19.22 -6.45
N LYS A 64 0.82 -19.02 -6.28
CA LYS A 64 1.44 -17.70 -6.06
C LYS A 64 1.16 -16.75 -7.23
N TYR A 65 1.37 -17.20 -8.46
CA TYR A 65 1.14 -16.40 -9.66
C TYR A 65 -0.34 -16.09 -9.89
N ALA A 66 -1.25 -17.02 -9.58
CA ALA A 66 -2.68 -16.78 -9.65
C ALA A 66 -3.11 -15.68 -8.65
N ASP A 67 -2.58 -15.70 -7.43
CA ASP A 67 -2.84 -14.69 -6.41
C ASP A 67 -2.31 -13.30 -6.82
N ILE A 68 -1.11 -13.23 -7.41
CA ILE A 68 -0.55 -11.98 -7.95
C ILE A 68 -1.46 -11.42 -9.05
N ILE A 69 -1.86 -12.24 -10.01
CA ILE A 69 -2.72 -11.80 -11.13
C ILE A 69 -4.10 -11.35 -10.61
N ALA A 70 -4.67 -12.06 -9.64
CA ALA A 70 -5.95 -11.70 -9.03
C ALA A 70 -5.87 -10.33 -8.33
N ASN A 71 -4.78 -10.07 -7.59
CA ASN A 71 -4.58 -8.78 -6.92
C ASN A 71 -4.33 -7.65 -7.91
N LEU A 72 -3.56 -7.85 -8.97
CA LEU A 72 -3.40 -6.88 -10.05
C LEU A 72 -4.73 -6.52 -10.72
N LYS A 73 -5.58 -7.53 -10.98
CA LYS A 73 -6.93 -7.32 -11.56
C LYS A 73 -7.86 -6.52 -10.65
N MET A 74 -7.69 -6.64 -9.33
CA MET A 74 -8.46 -5.90 -8.33
C MET A 74 -7.89 -4.50 -8.06
N ASN A 75 -6.87 -4.04 -8.80
CA ASN A 75 -6.09 -2.82 -8.52
C ASN A 75 -5.57 -2.79 -7.07
N ASN A 76 -5.27 -3.95 -6.52
CA ASN A 76 -4.65 -4.05 -5.21
C ASN A 76 -3.14 -3.88 -5.37
N ASN A 77 -2.65 -2.72 -4.99
CA ASN A 77 -1.23 -2.36 -5.09
C ASN A 77 -0.30 -3.22 -4.21
N PHE A 78 -0.87 -4.17 -3.43
CA PHE A 78 -0.11 -5.07 -2.56
C PHE A 78 0.21 -6.44 -3.18
N TYR A 79 -0.06 -6.63 -4.49
CA TYR A 79 0.33 -7.85 -5.22
C TYR A 79 1.83 -8.16 -5.09
N TRP A 80 2.65 -7.13 -4.89
CA TRP A 80 4.07 -7.23 -4.69
C TRP A 80 4.46 -7.87 -3.34
N LEU A 81 3.64 -7.75 -2.27
CA LEU A 81 3.82 -8.51 -1.02
C LEU A 81 3.82 -10.01 -1.29
N ILE A 82 2.89 -10.48 -2.12
CA ILE A 82 2.77 -11.89 -2.50
C ILE A 82 4.02 -12.36 -3.24
N LYS A 83 4.66 -11.47 -4.00
CA LYS A 83 5.87 -11.79 -4.75
C LYS A 83 7.07 -12.04 -3.83
N HIS A 84 7.19 -11.28 -2.75
CA HIS A 84 8.37 -11.25 -1.89
C HIS A 84 8.30 -12.20 -0.68
N PHE A 85 7.10 -12.57 -0.22
CA PHE A 85 6.97 -13.50 0.87
C PHE A 85 7.08 -14.95 0.40
N ASP A 86 7.67 -15.80 1.27
CA ASP A 86 7.67 -17.24 1.06
C ASP A 86 6.27 -17.85 1.25
N ASP A 87 6.09 -19.10 0.85
CA ASP A 87 4.80 -19.78 0.92
C ASP A 87 4.31 -19.92 2.38
N LYS A 88 5.22 -20.09 3.34
CA LYS A 88 4.89 -20.22 4.77
C LYS A 88 4.31 -18.92 5.31
N THR A 89 4.98 -17.79 5.03
CA THR A 89 4.52 -16.45 5.41
C THR A 89 3.20 -16.09 4.73
N LEU A 90 3.05 -16.45 3.44
CA LEU A 90 1.78 -16.24 2.71
C LEU A 90 0.63 -17.08 3.28
N ASP A 91 0.86 -18.34 3.65
CA ASP A 91 -0.16 -19.21 4.25
C ASP A 91 -0.53 -18.71 5.66
N TYR A 92 0.42 -18.19 6.42
CA TYR A 92 0.16 -17.53 7.70
C TYR A 92 -0.74 -16.30 7.51
N ILE A 93 -0.40 -15.40 6.57
CA ILE A 93 -1.20 -14.20 6.27
C ILE A 93 -2.62 -14.59 5.85
N ARG A 94 -2.77 -15.59 4.97
CA ARG A 94 -4.09 -16.10 4.52
C ARG A 94 -4.91 -16.70 5.65
N GLY A 95 -4.25 -17.37 6.60
CA GLY A 95 -4.93 -17.97 7.76
C GLY A 95 -5.40 -16.92 8.78
N ARG A 96 -4.74 -15.78 8.83
CA ARG A 96 -4.98 -14.75 9.85
C ARG A 96 -5.89 -13.61 9.36
N PHE A 97 -5.77 -13.24 8.10
CA PHE A 97 -6.50 -12.11 7.53
C PHE A 97 -7.52 -12.57 6.49
N ASP A 98 -8.75 -12.16 6.67
CA ASP A 98 -9.75 -12.19 5.62
C ASP A 98 -9.61 -10.92 4.73
N LYS A 99 -10.47 -10.83 3.70
CA LYS A 99 -10.45 -9.67 2.78
C LYS A 99 -10.61 -8.33 3.50
N ASN A 100 -11.48 -8.26 4.50
CA ASN A 100 -11.81 -7.00 5.17
C ASN A 100 -10.72 -6.59 6.17
N SER A 101 -10.26 -7.54 6.98
CA SER A 101 -9.16 -7.32 7.94
C SER A 101 -7.84 -7.04 7.24
N GLY A 102 -7.57 -7.71 6.11
CA GLY A 102 -6.40 -7.41 5.28
C GLY A 102 -6.42 -5.99 4.72
N ILE A 103 -7.56 -5.52 4.19
CA ILE A 103 -7.71 -4.14 3.71
C ILE A 103 -7.55 -3.14 4.86
N ALA A 104 -8.16 -3.39 6.02
CA ALA A 104 -8.05 -2.53 7.19
C ALA A 104 -6.60 -2.42 7.68
N PHE A 105 -5.87 -3.55 7.72
CA PHE A 105 -4.45 -3.56 8.06
C PHE A 105 -3.62 -2.67 7.12
N ILE A 106 -3.84 -2.81 5.83
CA ILE A 106 -3.15 -2.03 4.80
C ILE A 106 -3.43 -0.53 4.94
N GLN A 107 -4.69 -0.15 5.19
CA GLN A 107 -5.06 1.24 5.44
C GLN A 107 -4.39 1.80 6.69
N THR A 108 -4.30 1.01 7.75
CA THR A 108 -3.60 1.37 8.99
C THR A 108 -2.11 1.56 8.73
N PHE A 109 -1.48 0.65 8.00
CA PHE A 109 -0.08 0.75 7.61
C PHE A 109 0.19 2.05 6.82
N ASP A 110 -0.59 2.32 5.76
CA ASP A 110 -0.42 3.53 4.94
C ASP A 110 -0.63 4.82 5.75
N LYS A 111 -1.63 4.83 6.63
CA LYS A 111 -1.86 5.95 7.56
C LYS A 111 -0.67 6.21 8.46
N LEU A 112 -0.11 5.17 9.09
CA LEU A 112 1.04 5.30 9.97
C LEU A 112 2.30 5.71 9.21
N GLN A 113 2.51 5.24 7.99
CA GLN A 113 3.61 5.70 7.14
C GLN A 113 3.49 7.20 6.83
N ASN A 114 2.32 7.68 6.47
CA ASN A 114 2.07 9.10 6.22
C ASN A 114 2.27 9.94 7.49
N GLU A 115 1.84 9.44 8.64
CA GLU A 115 2.02 10.09 9.93
C GLU A 115 3.50 10.20 10.31
N ALA A 116 4.29 9.13 10.14
CA ALA A 116 5.74 9.15 10.38
C ALA A 116 6.44 10.22 9.56
N VAL A 117 6.14 10.29 8.25
CA VAL A 117 6.69 11.34 7.36
C VAL A 117 6.29 12.73 7.83
N SER A 118 5.05 12.91 8.29
CA SER A 118 4.56 14.18 8.80
C SER A 118 5.27 14.58 10.10
N LEU A 119 5.44 13.64 11.04
CA LEU A 119 6.13 13.86 12.31
C LEU A 119 7.60 14.26 12.06
N GLN A 120 8.27 13.54 11.15
CA GLN A 120 9.64 13.85 10.75
C GLN A 120 9.75 15.25 10.14
N LYS A 121 8.88 15.60 9.18
CA LYS A 121 8.89 16.93 8.53
C LYS A 121 8.61 18.08 9.49
N ASN A 122 7.80 17.84 10.52
CA ASN A 122 7.46 18.84 11.53
C ASN A 122 8.48 18.89 12.68
N GLY A 123 9.59 18.14 12.62
CA GLY A 123 10.63 18.13 13.63
C GLY A 123 10.17 17.63 15.00
N ILE A 124 9.16 16.76 15.04
CA ILE A 124 8.66 16.17 16.28
C ILE A 124 9.72 15.19 16.80
N SER A 125 10.13 15.32 18.05
CA SER A 125 11.09 14.41 18.65
C SER A 125 10.51 13.02 18.87
N ALA A 126 11.31 11.99 18.58
CA ALA A 126 10.95 10.58 18.75
C ALA A 126 10.58 10.22 20.20
N ASP A 127 11.22 10.85 21.18
CA ASP A 127 11.01 10.64 22.62
C ASP A 127 9.88 11.50 23.21
N SER A 128 9.29 12.43 22.42
CA SER A 128 8.15 13.23 22.83
C SER A 128 6.91 12.39 23.09
N GLU A 129 5.96 12.91 23.85
CA GLU A 129 4.67 12.25 24.08
C GLU A 129 3.98 11.84 22.77
N ARG A 130 3.99 12.73 21.76
CA ARG A 130 3.42 12.45 20.44
C ARG A 130 4.23 11.40 19.66
N GLY A 131 5.56 11.44 19.74
CA GLY A 131 6.43 10.45 19.13
C GLY A 131 6.22 9.06 19.74
N GLN A 132 6.05 8.99 21.05
CA GLN A 132 5.83 7.72 21.77
C GLN A 132 4.40 7.18 21.58
N ALA A 133 3.39 8.04 21.47
CA ALA A 133 2.04 7.62 21.08
C ALA A 133 2.03 7.00 19.67
N PHE A 134 2.76 7.59 18.73
CA PHE A 134 2.97 7.03 17.40
C PHE A 134 3.69 5.67 17.46
N ALA A 135 4.81 5.57 18.21
CA ALA A 135 5.58 4.34 18.34
C ALA A 135 4.72 3.19 18.88
N LYS A 136 3.90 3.47 19.90
CA LYS A 136 2.94 2.50 20.43
C LYS A 136 1.96 2.03 19.34
N ALA A 137 1.33 2.93 18.61
CA ALA A 137 0.37 2.58 17.56
C ALA A 137 1.02 1.74 16.44
N TYR A 138 2.26 2.08 16.09
CA TYR A 138 3.03 1.33 15.09
C TYR A 138 3.41 -0.08 15.60
N TRP A 139 3.81 -0.20 16.86
CA TRP A 139 4.11 -1.47 17.49
C TRP A 139 2.87 -2.36 17.65
N ASP A 140 1.74 -1.78 18.05
CA ASP A 140 0.46 -2.50 18.12
C ASP A 140 0.09 -3.09 16.75
N MET A 141 0.27 -2.32 15.66
CA MET A 141 0.05 -2.80 14.29
C MET A 141 1.01 -3.96 13.92
N ILE A 142 2.29 -3.87 14.25
CA ILE A 142 3.26 -4.96 14.02
C ILE A 142 2.84 -6.20 14.79
N THR A 143 2.46 -6.05 16.06
CA THR A 143 2.04 -7.17 16.91
C THR A 143 0.75 -7.82 16.39
N GLU A 144 -0.17 -7.03 15.89
CA GLU A 144 -1.38 -7.52 15.23
C GLU A 144 -1.03 -8.33 13.99
N PHE A 145 -0.13 -7.83 13.14
CA PHE A 145 0.30 -8.53 11.93
C PHE A 145 1.00 -9.84 12.25
N THR A 146 1.98 -9.81 13.13
CA THR A 146 2.79 -10.99 13.48
C THR A 146 2.09 -11.97 14.39
N GLY A 147 1.01 -11.56 15.07
CA GLY A 147 0.36 -12.37 16.09
C GLY A 147 1.27 -12.72 17.27
N GLY A 148 2.35 -11.93 17.45
CA GLY A 148 3.39 -12.17 18.44
C GLY A 148 4.56 -13.03 17.94
N ASP A 149 4.49 -13.59 16.71
CA ASP A 149 5.62 -14.29 16.09
C ASP A 149 6.59 -13.28 15.48
N MET A 150 7.61 -12.90 16.24
CA MET A 150 8.62 -11.93 15.82
C MET A 150 9.57 -12.45 14.72
N SER A 151 9.54 -13.73 14.37
CA SER A 151 10.32 -14.24 13.23
C SER A 151 9.83 -13.62 11.91
N LEU A 152 8.54 -13.26 11.82
CA LEU A 152 7.96 -12.58 10.66
C LEU A 152 8.41 -11.11 10.51
N LEU A 153 8.98 -10.52 11.59
CA LEU A 153 9.47 -9.15 11.54
C LEU A 153 10.68 -9.02 10.62
N SER A 154 11.55 -10.03 10.58
CA SER A 154 12.71 -10.05 9.68
C SER A 154 12.29 -10.01 8.22
N ASP A 155 11.23 -10.73 7.86
CA ASP A 155 10.69 -10.79 6.50
C ASP A 155 10.08 -9.43 6.08
N LEU A 156 9.40 -8.75 7.02
CA LEU A 156 8.88 -7.40 6.81
C LEU A 156 10.00 -6.37 6.61
N VAL A 157 11.09 -6.47 7.39
CA VAL A 157 12.23 -5.56 7.26
C VAL A 157 12.96 -5.78 5.94
N GLN A 158 13.24 -7.03 5.57
CA GLN A 158 13.85 -7.37 4.27
C GLN A 158 13.00 -6.88 3.11
N PHE A 159 11.69 -7.04 3.24
CA PHE A 159 10.74 -6.53 2.27
C PHE A 159 10.88 -5.02 2.08
N GLY A 160 10.90 -4.22 3.16
CA GLY A 160 11.07 -2.75 3.09
C GLY A 160 12.39 -2.32 2.44
N GLN A 161 13.40 -3.21 2.38
CA GLN A 161 14.70 -2.96 1.76
C GLN A 161 14.82 -3.49 0.31
N SER A 162 13.78 -4.13 -0.23
CA SER A 162 13.79 -4.69 -1.58
C SER A 162 14.03 -3.61 -2.65
N ASN A 163 14.86 -3.93 -3.64
CA ASN A 163 15.14 -3.03 -4.77
C ASN A 163 14.04 -3.03 -5.84
N ASP A 164 13.10 -3.97 -5.77
CA ASP A 164 12.00 -4.13 -6.73
C ASP A 164 10.79 -3.23 -6.44
N LEU A 165 10.87 -2.42 -5.38
CA LEU A 165 9.80 -1.52 -4.98
C LEU A 165 9.74 -0.30 -5.89
N ASP A 166 8.51 0.20 -6.09
CA ASP A 166 8.28 1.45 -6.79
C ASP A 166 9.13 2.59 -6.19
N PRO A 167 9.82 3.41 -7.00
CA PRO A 167 10.70 4.46 -6.51
C PRO A 167 10.03 5.47 -5.57
N GLU A 168 8.77 5.85 -5.86
CA GLU A 168 7.99 6.79 -5.03
C GLU A 168 7.66 6.14 -3.68
N TRP A 169 7.29 4.85 -3.69
CA TRP A 169 7.03 4.09 -2.48
C TRP A 169 8.31 3.91 -1.65
N LYS A 170 9.45 3.65 -2.29
CA LYS A 170 10.76 3.53 -1.63
C LYS A 170 11.20 4.83 -0.97
N GLU A 171 11.01 5.97 -1.65
CA GLU A 171 11.29 7.29 -1.08
C GLU A 171 10.42 7.55 0.16
N LYS A 172 9.12 7.28 0.08
CA LYS A 172 8.19 7.38 1.20
C LYS A 172 8.60 6.49 2.38
N GLN A 173 8.98 5.24 2.13
CA GLN A 173 9.43 4.30 3.16
C GLN A 173 10.72 4.78 3.83
N THR A 174 11.67 5.26 3.05
CA THR A 174 12.94 5.81 3.57
C THR A 174 12.67 7.01 4.47
N ALA A 175 11.80 7.93 4.02
CA ALA A 175 11.41 9.10 4.81
C ALA A 175 10.68 8.73 6.10
N ALA A 176 9.80 7.72 6.06
CA ALA A 176 9.08 7.23 7.23
C ALA A 176 10.02 6.50 8.21
N ALA A 177 10.92 5.67 7.70
CA ALA A 177 11.87 4.90 8.52
C ALA A 177 12.78 5.80 9.36
N ALA A 178 13.09 7.01 8.88
CA ALA A 178 13.89 7.99 9.60
C ALA A 178 13.23 8.44 10.94
N PHE A 179 11.90 8.33 11.05
CA PHE A 179 11.18 8.59 12.29
C PHE A 179 10.81 7.31 13.03
N ILE A 180 10.36 6.28 12.32
CA ILE A 180 9.87 5.02 12.90
C ILE A 180 10.95 4.34 13.74
N GLY A 181 12.17 4.19 13.21
CA GLY A 181 13.27 3.51 13.90
C GLY A 181 13.56 4.15 15.25
N PRO A 182 13.97 5.43 15.32
CA PRO A 182 14.24 6.12 16.58
C PRO A 182 13.06 6.10 17.56
N ALA A 183 11.81 6.21 17.07
CA ALA A 183 10.64 6.21 17.94
C ALA A 183 10.40 4.84 18.58
N LEU A 184 10.55 3.76 17.81
CA LEU A 184 10.47 2.38 18.33
C LEU A 184 11.61 2.05 19.28
N ASP A 185 12.84 2.48 19.00
CA ASP A 185 13.99 2.26 19.88
C ASP A 185 13.73 2.83 21.30
N VAL A 186 13.21 4.06 21.36
CA VAL A 186 12.83 4.68 22.63
C VAL A 186 11.66 3.96 23.29
N TYR A 187 10.66 3.54 22.53
CA TYR A 187 9.47 2.86 23.03
C TYR A 187 9.82 1.50 23.65
N LEU A 188 10.59 0.69 22.92
CA LEU A 188 10.97 -0.65 23.35
C LEU A 188 11.99 -0.64 24.48
N SER A 189 12.82 0.40 24.60
CA SER A 189 13.74 0.55 25.72
C SER A 189 13.05 0.85 27.07
N LYS A 190 11.79 1.29 27.04
CA LYS A 190 10.98 1.63 28.23
C LYS A 190 9.98 0.53 28.60
N SER A 191 9.80 -0.47 27.70
CA SER A 191 8.88 -1.62 27.88
C SER A 191 9.62 -2.80 28.47
#